data_12ad78344d287f4bd82290fa0c09f1e1
#
_entry.id   12ad78344d287f4bd82290fa0c09f1e1
#
_cell.length_a   1.000
_cell.length_b   1.000
_cell.length_c   1.000
_cell.angle_alpha   90.00
_cell.angle_beta   90.00
_cell.angle_gamma   90.00
#
_symmetry.space_group_name_H-M   'P 1'
#
loop_
_entity.id
_entity.type
_entity.pdbx_description
1 polymer ?
#
loop_
_entity_poly.entity_id
_entity_poly.type
_entity_poly.pdbx_seq_one_letter_code
_entity_poly.pdbx_strand_id
1 'polypeptide(L)'
;QSLVRPVKERGFGLATQALGKTVAVDGRGSITHGSIVIAAITSCTNTSNPSVLVGAALLARKAVEKGLAVKEFVKTSFAPGSQAVEEYLRAAGLLKYLEKLKFHIVGYGCTTCIGNSGPLPDDVARAIQQGDLVAVSVLSGNRNFEGRVNPYTKANYLTSPPLVVAYALAGTVDLDLTKEPVGKDKAGKPVYLRDIWPTQDEINSVVKKFVIVEAFRKRYKNVNKGNEDWNAIKSTKSDLYVWDDKSTYIQEPPFFTGMSRTINPIQSIKGARVLVMVGDSVTTDHISPAGAFNAQSPAGQYLVELGVQPVDFNSYGSRRGNDRVMTRGTFANIRLRNLLAPGTEGSWTIHFPSG
;
A
#
# COMPACT_ATOMS: atom_id res chain seq x y z
N GLN A 1 -19.37 -5.11 -11.87
CA GLN A 1 -19.50 -6.57 -11.99
C GLN A 1 -18.88 -7.31 -10.79
N SER A 2 -17.66 -6.99 -10.34
CA SER A 2 -17.01 -7.69 -9.20
C SER A 2 -17.77 -7.58 -7.88
N LEU A 3 -18.51 -6.51 -7.64
CA LEU A 3 -19.27 -6.31 -6.41
C LEU A 3 -20.37 -7.37 -6.23
N VAL A 4 -21.08 -7.74 -7.29
CA VAL A 4 -22.20 -8.71 -7.24
C VAL A 4 -21.78 -10.14 -7.58
N ARG A 5 -20.62 -10.34 -8.23
CA ARG A 5 -20.14 -11.67 -8.58
C ARG A 5 -19.97 -12.53 -7.33
N PRO A 6 -20.32 -13.83 -7.39
CA PRO A 6 -20.18 -14.74 -6.25
C PRO A 6 -18.72 -14.78 -5.70
N VAL A 7 -18.59 -14.95 -4.39
CA VAL A 7 -17.26 -15.04 -3.73
C VAL A 7 -16.41 -16.17 -4.30
N LYS A 8 -17.02 -17.33 -4.63
CA LYS A 8 -16.35 -18.45 -5.29
C LYS A 8 -15.76 -18.10 -6.67
N GLU A 9 -16.26 -17.05 -7.29
CA GLU A 9 -15.83 -16.52 -8.58
C GLU A 9 -14.96 -15.27 -8.44
N ARG A 10 -14.37 -15.05 -7.26
CA ARG A 10 -13.54 -13.89 -6.89
C ARG A 10 -14.30 -12.56 -6.92
N GLY A 11 -15.60 -12.60 -6.64
CA GLY A 11 -16.43 -11.42 -6.42
C GLY A 11 -16.66 -11.18 -4.92
N PHE A 12 -17.47 -10.18 -4.62
CA PHE A 12 -17.83 -9.82 -3.24
C PHE A 12 -19.22 -10.34 -2.82
N GLY A 13 -19.97 -10.90 -3.75
CA GLY A 13 -21.27 -11.54 -3.48
C GLY A 13 -22.35 -10.61 -2.94
N LEU A 14 -22.25 -9.30 -3.21
CA LEU A 14 -23.24 -8.33 -2.73
C LEU A 14 -24.57 -8.52 -3.46
N ALA A 15 -25.66 -8.49 -2.69
CA ALA A 15 -26.99 -8.41 -3.28
C ALA A 15 -27.16 -7.07 -4.03
N THR A 16 -27.87 -7.09 -5.15
CA THR A 16 -28.05 -5.88 -5.99
C THR A 16 -28.66 -4.72 -5.19
N GLN A 17 -29.56 -5.02 -4.25
CA GLN A 17 -30.17 -4.02 -3.37
C GLN A 17 -29.17 -3.34 -2.43
N ALA A 18 -28.07 -4.04 -2.09
CA ALA A 18 -27.04 -3.48 -1.20
C ALA A 18 -26.13 -2.46 -1.91
N LEU A 19 -26.05 -2.47 -3.25
CA LEU A 19 -25.20 -1.56 -4.01
C LEU A 19 -25.51 -0.08 -3.77
N GLY A 20 -26.79 0.25 -3.50
CA GLY A 20 -27.24 1.61 -3.19
C GLY A 20 -26.95 2.09 -1.76
N LYS A 21 -26.35 1.22 -0.91
CA LYS A 21 -26.05 1.59 0.48
C LYS A 21 -25.06 2.73 0.54
N THR A 22 -25.46 3.82 1.18
CA THR A 22 -24.64 5.03 1.33
C THR A 22 -24.47 5.34 2.82
N VAL A 23 -23.26 5.70 3.21
CA VAL A 23 -22.92 6.11 4.58
C VAL A 23 -22.29 7.49 4.55
N ALA A 24 -22.80 8.41 5.36
CA ALA A 24 -22.24 9.75 5.49
C ALA A 24 -20.86 9.70 6.18
N VAL A 25 -19.95 10.57 5.74
CA VAL A 25 -18.65 10.80 6.35
C VAL A 25 -18.58 12.28 6.72
N ASP A 26 -18.39 12.54 8.00
CA ASP A 26 -18.49 13.90 8.56
C ASP A 26 -17.57 14.90 7.82
N GLY A 27 -18.16 15.95 7.25
CA GLY A 27 -17.44 16.98 6.51
C GLY A 27 -16.82 16.55 5.18
N ARG A 28 -16.95 15.26 4.76
CA ARG A 28 -16.33 14.71 3.55
C ARG A 28 -17.31 14.19 2.51
N GLY A 29 -18.61 14.26 2.79
CA GLY A 29 -19.66 13.75 1.92
C GLY A 29 -20.09 12.33 2.31
N SER A 30 -20.27 11.44 1.34
CA SER A 30 -20.72 10.07 1.59
C SER A 30 -19.94 9.06 0.77
N ILE A 31 -19.87 7.83 1.28
CA ILE A 31 -19.25 6.68 0.63
C ILE A 31 -20.25 5.53 0.48
N THR A 32 -20.01 4.70 -0.52
CA THR A 32 -20.84 3.53 -0.88
C THR A 32 -19.93 2.35 -1.23
N HIS A 33 -20.50 1.20 -1.55
CA HIS A 33 -19.72 0.12 -2.15
C HIS A 33 -19.05 0.61 -3.44
N GLY A 34 -17.77 0.29 -3.61
CA GLY A 34 -16.99 0.76 -4.76
C GLY A 34 -16.35 2.14 -4.58
N SER A 35 -16.63 2.87 -3.48
CA SER A 35 -15.94 4.13 -3.20
C SER A 35 -14.45 3.92 -2.99
N ILE A 36 -13.66 4.77 -3.63
CA ILE A 36 -12.20 4.77 -3.52
C ILE A 36 -11.81 5.58 -2.28
N VAL A 37 -11.21 4.93 -1.30
CA VAL A 37 -10.73 5.59 -0.07
C VAL A 37 -9.21 5.74 -0.03
N ILE A 38 -8.49 5.02 -0.90
CA ILE A 38 -7.04 5.17 -1.11
C ILE A 38 -6.76 5.24 -2.60
N ALA A 39 -6.02 6.26 -3.03
CA ALA A 39 -5.46 6.37 -4.38
C ALA A 39 -3.96 6.67 -4.28
N ALA A 40 -3.11 5.72 -4.70
CA ALA A 40 -1.68 5.81 -4.46
C ALA A 40 -0.86 5.61 -5.72
N ILE A 41 -0.03 6.59 -6.06
CA ILE A 41 1.04 6.41 -7.04
C ILE A 41 2.24 5.87 -6.29
N THR A 42 2.62 4.61 -6.60
CA THR A 42 3.74 3.91 -5.95
C THR A 42 4.86 3.61 -6.93
N SER A 43 6.02 3.24 -6.42
CA SER A 43 7.25 3.08 -7.21
C SER A 43 7.33 1.80 -8.03
N CYS A 44 6.57 0.77 -7.70
CA CYS A 44 6.89 -0.62 -8.06
C CYS A 44 7.04 -0.90 -9.56
N THR A 45 6.23 -0.29 -10.42
CA THR A 45 6.24 -0.59 -11.86
C THR A 45 6.72 0.58 -12.73
N ASN A 46 6.80 1.77 -12.17
CA ASN A 46 6.85 3.01 -12.95
C ASN A 46 8.15 3.80 -12.82
N THR A 47 9.07 3.36 -11.96
CA THR A 47 10.33 4.05 -11.67
C THR A 47 11.22 4.15 -12.90
N SER A 48 11.18 3.14 -13.74
CA SER A 48 12.01 3.06 -14.96
C SER A 48 11.37 3.70 -16.18
N ASN A 49 10.10 4.15 -16.09
CA ASN A 49 9.39 4.77 -17.20
C ASN A 49 8.89 6.18 -16.84
N PRO A 50 9.68 7.23 -17.11
CA PRO A 50 9.27 8.60 -16.85
C PRO A 50 7.99 9.03 -17.55
N SER A 51 7.67 8.46 -18.72
CA SER A 51 6.51 8.84 -19.51
C SER A 51 5.19 8.65 -18.77
N VAL A 52 5.05 7.58 -17.98
CA VAL A 52 3.79 7.34 -17.24
C VAL A 52 3.63 8.31 -16.07
N LEU A 53 4.72 8.72 -15.42
CA LEU A 53 4.67 9.69 -14.33
C LEU A 53 4.45 11.12 -14.87
N VAL A 54 5.10 11.47 -15.98
CA VAL A 54 4.83 12.72 -16.68
C VAL A 54 3.37 12.75 -17.15
N GLY A 55 2.87 11.65 -17.71
CA GLY A 55 1.47 11.51 -18.10
C GLY A 55 0.50 11.75 -16.95
N ALA A 56 0.76 11.17 -15.76
CA ALA A 56 -0.04 11.40 -14.56
C ALA A 56 -0.02 12.88 -14.13
N ALA A 57 1.14 13.52 -14.16
CA ALA A 57 1.29 14.90 -13.75
C ALA A 57 0.68 15.89 -14.76
N LEU A 58 0.73 15.57 -16.04
CA LEU A 58 0.03 16.34 -17.10
C LEU A 58 -1.48 16.21 -16.98
N LEU A 59 -1.99 15.00 -16.70
CA LEU A 59 -3.41 14.76 -16.43
C LEU A 59 -3.85 15.57 -15.20
N ALA A 60 -3.06 15.54 -14.11
CA ALA A 60 -3.32 16.32 -12.91
C ALA A 60 -3.37 17.83 -13.22
N ARG A 61 -2.45 18.34 -14.06
CA ARG A 61 -2.46 19.74 -14.52
C ARG A 61 -3.77 20.07 -15.23
N LYS A 62 -4.14 19.31 -16.25
CA LYS A 62 -5.37 19.54 -17.02
C LYS A 62 -6.63 19.45 -16.14
N ALA A 63 -6.67 18.52 -15.18
CA ALA A 63 -7.76 18.39 -14.23
C ALA A 63 -7.89 19.64 -13.33
N VAL A 64 -6.79 20.09 -12.74
CA VAL A 64 -6.75 21.29 -11.89
C VAL A 64 -7.13 22.55 -12.68
N GLU A 65 -6.66 22.69 -13.91
CA GLU A 65 -6.99 23.81 -14.80
C GLU A 65 -8.49 23.86 -15.11
N LYS A 66 -9.14 22.70 -15.23
CA LYS A 66 -10.61 22.60 -15.34
C LYS A 66 -11.35 22.76 -14.00
N GLY A 67 -10.63 22.86 -12.90
CA GLY A 67 -11.21 23.04 -11.56
C GLY A 67 -11.67 21.76 -10.88
N LEU A 68 -11.22 20.61 -11.36
CA LEU A 68 -11.47 19.33 -10.69
C LEU A 68 -10.66 19.21 -9.40
N ALA A 69 -11.23 18.52 -8.42
CA ALA A 69 -10.60 18.20 -7.15
C ALA A 69 -10.87 16.73 -6.78
N VAL A 70 -9.98 16.16 -6.01
CA VAL A 70 -10.16 14.83 -5.41
C VAL A 70 -11.22 14.90 -4.30
N LYS A 71 -12.02 13.84 -4.17
CA LYS A 71 -13.03 13.76 -3.11
C LYS A 71 -12.36 13.74 -1.73
N GLU A 72 -12.97 14.43 -0.74
CA GLU A 72 -12.38 14.61 0.58
C GLU A 72 -12.17 13.31 1.38
N PHE A 73 -12.92 12.26 1.05
CA PHE A 73 -12.76 10.93 1.64
C PHE A 73 -11.65 10.09 1.01
N VAL A 74 -11.05 10.53 -0.12
CA VAL A 74 -9.97 9.81 -0.81
C VAL A 74 -8.61 10.23 -0.24
N LYS A 75 -7.93 9.31 0.39
CA LYS A 75 -6.53 9.49 0.81
C LYS A 75 -5.62 9.27 -0.38
N THR A 76 -4.98 10.32 -0.86
CA THR A 76 -4.02 10.27 -1.96
C THR A 76 -2.58 10.25 -1.44
N SER A 77 -1.68 9.64 -2.19
CA SER A 77 -0.24 9.67 -1.89
C SER A 77 0.60 9.47 -3.15
N PHE A 78 1.81 10.01 -3.12
CA PHE A 78 2.81 9.83 -4.16
C PHE A 78 4.12 9.32 -3.53
N ALA A 79 4.57 8.14 -3.93
CA ALA A 79 5.83 7.56 -3.50
C ALA A 79 6.64 7.13 -4.74
N PRO A 80 7.39 8.05 -5.34
CA PRO A 80 8.21 7.72 -6.50
C PRO A 80 9.34 6.76 -6.13
N GLY A 81 9.85 6.00 -7.09
CA GLY A 81 10.93 5.05 -6.85
C GLY A 81 12.29 5.71 -6.66
N SER A 82 12.42 6.98 -6.98
CA SER A 82 13.67 7.70 -6.93
C SER A 82 13.44 9.19 -6.75
N GLN A 83 14.36 9.83 -6.08
CA GLN A 83 14.37 11.30 -5.90
C GLN A 83 14.54 12.04 -7.24
N ALA A 84 15.08 11.39 -8.27
CA ALA A 84 15.18 11.97 -9.60
C ALA A 84 13.81 12.25 -10.23
N VAL A 85 12.79 11.48 -9.88
CA VAL A 85 11.40 11.70 -10.30
C VAL A 85 10.88 13.03 -9.79
N GLU A 86 11.11 13.32 -8.51
CA GLU A 86 10.76 14.62 -7.93
C GLU A 86 11.46 15.75 -8.67
N GLU A 87 12.76 15.61 -8.94
CA GLU A 87 13.57 16.65 -9.58
C GLU A 87 13.03 17.00 -10.97
N TYR A 88 12.80 16.02 -11.85
CA TYR A 88 12.31 16.34 -13.19
C TYR A 88 10.84 16.82 -13.19
N LEU A 89 9.96 16.33 -12.31
CA LEU A 89 8.60 16.84 -12.21
C LEU A 89 8.56 18.27 -11.64
N ARG A 90 9.44 18.59 -10.72
CA ARG A 90 9.60 19.95 -10.16
C ARG A 90 10.16 20.91 -11.22
N ALA A 91 11.21 20.49 -11.94
CA ALA A 91 11.79 21.28 -13.03
C ALA A 91 10.80 21.54 -14.17
N ALA A 92 9.92 20.57 -14.47
CA ALA A 92 8.84 20.72 -15.44
C ALA A 92 7.66 21.57 -14.91
N GLY A 93 7.66 21.99 -13.64
CA GLY A 93 6.57 22.72 -13.01
C GLY A 93 5.29 21.90 -12.85
N LEU A 94 5.39 20.57 -12.91
CA LEU A 94 4.24 19.66 -12.88
C LEU A 94 3.92 19.13 -11.48
N LEU A 95 4.90 19.01 -10.59
CA LEU A 95 4.71 18.43 -9.25
C LEU A 95 3.61 19.18 -8.47
N LYS A 96 3.56 20.50 -8.54
CA LYS A 96 2.56 21.35 -7.90
C LYS A 96 1.11 20.98 -8.24
N TYR A 97 0.84 20.40 -9.40
CA TYR A 97 -0.50 19.99 -9.79
C TYR A 97 -0.90 18.64 -9.17
N LEU A 98 0.06 17.72 -9.00
CA LEU A 98 -0.16 16.52 -8.19
C LEU A 98 -0.44 16.90 -6.72
N GLU A 99 0.35 17.82 -6.16
CA GLU A 99 0.17 18.34 -4.80
C GLU A 99 -1.20 19.03 -4.61
N LYS A 100 -1.69 19.79 -5.61
CA LYS A 100 -3.04 20.37 -5.59
C LYS A 100 -4.15 19.32 -5.57
N LEU A 101 -3.91 18.15 -6.13
CA LEU A 101 -4.78 16.98 -6.02
C LEU A 101 -4.44 16.11 -4.80
N LYS A 102 -3.69 16.66 -3.84
CA LYS A 102 -3.28 16.03 -2.57
C LYS A 102 -2.35 14.80 -2.74
N PHE A 103 -1.79 14.58 -3.94
CA PHE A 103 -0.74 13.58 -4.17
C PHE A 103 0.62 14.15 -3.73
N HIS A 104 0.80 14.29 -2.43
CA HIS A 104 2.08 14.71 -1.85
C HIS A 104 3.09 13.56 -1.84
N ILE A 105 4.37 13.88 -1.97
CA ILE A 105 5.44 12.90 -1.79
C ILE A 105 5.49 12.51 -0.31
N VAL A 106 5.21 11.24 -0.03
CA VAL A 106 5.18 10.67 1.32
C VAL A 106 6.39 9.78 1.63
N GLY A 107 7.22 9.52 0.64
CA GLY A 107 8.40 8.68 0.72
C GLY A 107 8.88 8.26 -0.65
N TYR A 108 9.91 7.44 -0.69
CA TYR A 108 10.45 6.87 -1.92
C TYR A 108 10.47 5.35 -1.82
N GLY A 109 9.99 4.68 -2.86
CA GLY A 109 9.94 3.23 -2.88
C GLY A 109 8.57 2.63 -2.59
N CYS A 110 8.56 1.41 -2.07
CA CYS A 110 7.34 0.69 -1.75
C CYS A 110 6.69 1.25 -0.48
N THR A 111 5.50 1.81 -0.61
CA THR A 111 4.71 2.34 0.51
C THR A 111 3.36 1.63 0.58
N THR A 112 2.36 2.08 -0.16
CA THR A 112 0.99 1.54 -0.14
C THR A 112 0.94 0.05 -0.50
N CYS A 113 1.78 -0.41 -1.43
CA CYS A 113 1.88 -1.83 -1.82
C CYS A 113 2.16 -2.78 -0.67
N ILE A 114 2.81 -2.31 0.38
CA ILE A 114 3.20 -3.12 1.55
C ILE A 114 2.51 -2.68 2.84
N GLY A 115 1.40 -1.93 2.73
CA GLY A 115 0.62 -1.52 3.87
C GLY A 115 1.13 -0.29 4.62
N ASN A 116 2.07 0.47 4.05
CA ASN A 116 2.65 1.66 4.68
C ASN A 116 1.94 2.96 4.26
N SER A 117 0.68 2.91 3.88
CA SER A 117 -0.13 4.10 3.61
C SER A 117 -0.51 4.90 4.85
N GLY A 118 -0.25 4.32 6.03
CA GLY A 118 -0.79 4.83 7.28
C GLY A 118 -2.31 4.61 7.42
N PRO A 119 -2.90 4.99 8.55
CA PRO A 119 -4.32 4.81 8.80
C PRO A 119 -5.18 5.65 7.85
N LEU A 120 -6.41 5.19 7.59
CA LEU A 120 -7.45 6.06 7.03
C LEU A 120 -7.86 7.10 8.08
N PRO A 121 -8.45 8.26 7.67
CA PRO A 121 -9.15 9.12 8.61
C PRO A 121 -10.20 8.33 9.41
N ASP A 122 -10.31 8.60 10.71
CA ASP A 122 -11.15 7.81 11.62
C ASP A 122 -12.64 7.83 11.22
N ASP A 123 -13.12 8.95 10.72
CA ASP A 123 -14.46 9.14 10.20
C ASP A 123 -14.73 8.24 8.98
N VAL A 124 -13.78 8.14 8.05
CA VAL A 124 -13.85 7.24 6.89
C VAL A 124 -13.81 5.77 7.33
N ALA A 125 -12.90 5.42 8.24
CA ALA A 125 -12.77 4.06 8.75
C ALA A 125 -14.07 3.61 9.46
N ARG A 126 -14.64 4.46 10.32
CA ARG A 126 -15.94 4.19 10.99
C ARG A 126 -17.07 4.01 9.98
N ALA A 127 -17.18 4.87 8.98
CA ALA A 127 -18.22 4.77 7.96
C ALA A 127 -18.13 3.45 7.17
N ILE A 128 -16.92 3.01 6.82
CA ILE A 128 -16.71 1.71 6.16
C ILE A 128 -17.21 0.56 7.04
N GLN A 129 -16.85 0.57 8.33
CA GLN A 129 -17.25 -0.47 9.29
C GLN A 129 -18.75 -0.48 9.54
N GLN A 130 -19.36 0.66 9.84
CA GLN A 130 -20.80 0.81 10.09
C GLN A 130 -21.63 0.39 8.87
N GLY A 131 -21.14 0.71 7.69
CA GLY A 131 -21.77 0.34 6.44
C GLY A 131 -21.48 -1.09 5.99
N ASP A 132 -20.50 -1.77 6.58
CA ASP A 132 -19.91 -3.00 6.03
C ASP A 132 -19.61 -2.85 4.53
N LEU A 133 -19.00 -1.71 4.17
CA LEU A 133 -18.81 -1.34 2.78
C LEU A 133 -17.64 -2.11 2.16
N VAL A 134 -17.76 -2.44 0.88
CA VAL A 134 -16.63 -2.82 0.04
C VAL A 134 -15.94 -1.55 -0.42
N ALA A 135 -15.09 -1.00 0.45
CA ALA A 135 -14.25 0.15 0.13
C ALA A 135 -13.05 -0.30 -0.73
N VAL A 136 -12.53 0.64 -1.53
CA VAL A 136 -11.58 0.35 -2.60
C VAL A 136 -10.28 1.11 -2.41
N SER A 137 -9.17 0.46 -2.74
CA SER A 137 -7.91 1.14 -3.06
C SER A 137 -7.58 0.99 -4.54
N VAL A 138 -7.01 2.05 -5.13
CA VAL A 138 -6.47 2.06 -6.49
C VAL A 138 -5.01 2.49 -6.41
N LEU A 139 -4.09 1.67 -6.90
CA LEU A 139 -2.67 1.95 -6.78
C LEU A 139 -1.86 1.52 -8.01
N SER A 140 -0.79 2.27 -8.29
CA SER A 140 0.15 1.92 -9.36
C SER A 140 1.27 1.01 -8.86
N GLY A 141 0.89 -0.01 -8.08
CA GLY A 141 1.82 -0.97 -7.51
C GLY A 141 1.90 -2.28 -8.28
N ASN A 142 2.54 -3.28 -7.67
CA ASN A 142 2.63 -4.65 -8.19
C ASN A 142 2.02 -5.68 -7.23
N ARG A 143 1.42 -5.26 -6.13
CA ARG A 143 0.75 -6.09 -5.14
C ARG A 143 -0.54 -5.41 -4.68
N ASN A 144 -1.60 -6.18 -4.59
CA ASN A 144 -2.93 -5.70 -4.20
C ASN A 144 -3.69 -6.70 -3.32
N PHE A 145 -2.99 -7.49 -2.52
CA PHE A 145 -3.63 -8.46 -1.64
C PHE A 145 -4.51 -7.78 -0.59
N GLU A 146 -5.69 -8.34 -0.39
CA GLU A 146 -6.60 -7.93 0.67
C GLU A 146 -5.91 -8.04 2.04
N GLY A 147 -6.17 -7.05 2.92
CA GLY A 147 -5.53 -6.94 4.22
C GLY A 147 -4.08 -6.46 4.20
N ARG A 148 -3.41 -6.51 3.02
CA ARG A 148 -2.02 -6.02 2.90
C ARG A 148 -1.95 -4.52 2.63
N VAL A 149 -2.79 -4.01 1.73
CA VAL A 149 -2.78 -2.58 1.34
C VAL A 149 -3.30 -1.72 2.49
N ASN A 150 -4.48 -2.07 2.99
CA ASN A 150 -5.08 -1.45 4.18
C ASN A 150 -6.17 -2.38 4.74
N PRO A 151 -6.34 -2.50 6.07
CA PRO A 151 -7.33 -3.40 6.67
C PRO A 151 -8.78 -3.07 6.32
N TYR A 152 -9.08 -1.83 5.93
CA TYR A 152 -10.43 -1.39 5.59
C TYR A 152 -10.76 -1.47 4.08
N THR A 153 -9.76 -1.74 3.21
CA THR A 153 -10.00 -1.88 1.77
C THR A 153 -10.12 -3.34 1.38
N LYS A 154 -11.36 -3.79 1.13
CA LYS A 154 -11.65 -5.15 0.68
C LYS A 154 -11.28 -5.36 -0.80
N ALA A 155 -11.47 -4.33 -1.64
CA ALA A 155 -11.15 -4.37 -3.07
C ALA A 155 -9.91 -3.51 -3.37
N ASN A 156 -8.92 -4.10 -4.03
CA ASN A 156 -7.65 -3.42 -4.31
C ASN A 156 -7.29 -3.60 -5.79
N TYR A 157 -7.19 -2.51 -6.54
CA TYR A 157 -6.96 -2.53 -7.97
C TYR A 157 -5.60 -1.95 -8.33
N LEU A 158 -4.90 -2.64 -9.24
CA LEU A 158 -3.66 -2.17 -9.84
C LEU A 158 -3.96 -1.46 -11.16
N THR A 159 -3.36 -0.28 -11.34
CA THR A 159 -3.51 0.48 -12.59
C THR A 159 -2.31 1.39 -12.84
N SER A 160 -2.29 2.07 -13.99
CA SER A 160 -1.22 3.04 -14.32
C SER A 160 -1.35 4.33 -13.49
N PRO A 161 -0.26 5.07 -13.23
CA PRO A 161 -0.29 6.35 -12.53
C PRO A 161 -1.32 7.36 -13.05
N PRO A 162 -1.49 7.57 -14.37
CA PRO A 162 -2.54 8.46 -14.86
C PRO A 162 -3.93 8.00 -14.47
N LEU A 163 -4.20 6.69 -14.53
CA LEU A 163 -5.50 6.15 -14.12
C LEU A 163 -5.71 6.21 -12.60
N VAL A 164 -4.66 6.12 -11.78
CA VAL A 164 -4.77 6.39 -10.33
C VAL A 164 -5.29 7.80 -10.10
N VAL A 165 -4.77 8.80 -10.81
CA VAL A 165 -5.25 10.19 -10.72
C VAL A 165 -6.70 10.30 -11.19
N ALA A 166 -7.06 9.67 -12.32
CA ALA A 166 -8.42 9.70 -12.85
C ALA A 166 -9.43 9.09 -11.87
N TYR A 167 -9.13 7.94 -11.29
CA TYR A 167 -9.98 7.29 -10.30
C TYR A 167 -10.07 8.06 -8.98
N ALA A 168 -8.99 8.74 -8.56
CA ALA A 168 -9.04 9.62 -7.39
C ALA A 168 -10.01 10.80 -7.59
N LEU A 169 -10.07 11.38 -8.81
CA LEU A 169 -11.02 12.42 -9.18
C LEU A 169 -12.46 11.90 -9.18
N ALA A 170 -12.68 10.71 -9.76
CA ALA A 170 -13.99 10.07 -9.80
C ALA A 170 -14.50 9.68 -8.39
N GLY A 171 -13.60 9.19 -7.52
CA GLY A 171 -13.92 8.75 -6.16
C GLY A 171 -14.62 7.38 -6.09
N THR A 172 -14.80 6.70 -7.21
CA THR A 172 -15.45 5.39 -7.30
C THR A 172 -14.87 4.56 -8.44
N VAL A 173 -14.92 3.24 -8.29
CA VAL A 173 -14.63 2.29 -9.40
C VAL A 173 -15.91 1.87 -10.14
N ASP A 174 -17.07 2.22 -9.64
CA ASP A 174 -18.36 1.98 -10.30
C ASP A 174 -18.64 3.08 -11.32
N LEU A 175 -17.78 3.15 -12.33
CA LEU A 175 -17.76 4.18 -13.37
C LEU A 175 -17.10 3.63 -14.63
N ASP A 176 -17.71 3.85 -15.78
CA ASP A 176 -17.09 3.64 -17.08
C ASP A 176 -16.35 4.91 -17.53
N LEU A 177 -15.03 4.95 -17.29
CA LEU A 177 -14.18 6.09 -17.64
C LEU A 177 -14.21 6.45 -19.15
N THR A 178 -14.68 5.57 -20.01
CA THR A 178 -14.80 5.83 -21.45
C THR A 178 -16.07 6.59 -21.83
N LYS A 179 -17.10 6.55 -20.99
CA LYS A 179 -18.43 7.08 -21.26
C LYS A 179 -18.91 8.09 -20.23
N GLU A 180 -18.49 7.96 -19.00
CA GLU A 180 -19.00 8.75 -17.89
C GLU A 180 -18.00 9.83 -17.44
N PRO A 181 -18.48 10.97 -16.91
CA PRO A 181 -17.60 12.06 -16.50
C PRO A 181 -16.86 11.72 -15.21
N VAL A 182 -15.57 12.06 -15.12
CA VAL A 182 -14.76 11.94 -13.90
C VAL A 182 -15.07 13.02 -12.86
N GLY A 183 -15.83 14.04 -13.23
CA GLY A 183 -16.23 15.14 -12.37
C GLY A 183 -16.91 16.26 -13.13
N LYS A 184 -17.08 17.41 -12.46
CA LYS A 184 -17.65 18.63 -13.06
C LYS A 184 -16.67 19.78 -12.91
N ASP A 185 -16.58 20.64 -13.91
CA ASP A 185 -15.79 21.86 -13.85
C ASP A 185 -16.42 22.91 -12.92
N LYS A 186 -15.77 24.08 -12.79
CA LYS A 186 -16.25 25.18 -11.96
C LYS A 186 -17.62 25.74 -12.39
N ALA A 187 -18.02 25.53 -13.64
CA ALA A 187 -19.32 25.92 -14.18
C ALA A 187 -20.37 24.81 -14.05
N GLY A 188 -20.01 23.68 -13.43
CA GLY A 188 -20.90 22.51 -13.28
C GLY A 188 -20.98 21.62 -14.52
N LYS A 189 -20.21 21.91 -15.58
CA LYS A 189 -20.21 21.13 -16.81
C LYS A 189 -19.43 19.80 -16.60
N PRO A 190 -19.95 18.67 -17.09
CA PRO A 190 -19.27 17.39 -16.96
C PRO A 190 -17.92 17.40 -17.69
N VAL A 191 -16.91 16.84 -17.04
CA VAL A 191 -15.55 16.65 -17.58
C VAL A 191 -15.29 15.16 -17.72
N TYR A 192 -14.95 14.73 -18.91
CA TYR A 192 -14.63 13.34 -19.24
C TYR A 192 -13.13 13.09 -19.21
N LEU A 193 -12.75 11.83 -19.06
CA LEU A 193 -11.31 11.48 -19.05
C LEU A 193 -10.59 11.94 -20.33
N ARG A 194 -11.23 11.81 -21.50
CA ARG A 194 -10.68 12.27 -22.79
C ARG A 194 -10.38 13.78 -22.84
N ASP A 195 -11.07 14.58 -22.04
CA ASP A 195 -10.89 16.05 -22.02
C ASP A 195 -9.62 16.48 -21.26
N ILE A 196 -9.10 15.58 -20.41
CA ILE A 196 -7.94 15.84 -19.57
C ILE A 196 -6.77 14.85 -19.84
N TRP A 197 -6.97 13.86 -20.71
CA TRP A 197 -5.93 12.91 -21.06
C TRP A 197 -4.81 13.60 -21.86
N PRO A 198 -3.52 13.49 -21.45
CA PRO A 198 -2.44 14.09 -22.18
C PRO A 198 -2.17 13.35 -23.50
N THR A 199 -1.77 14.07 -24.53
CA THR A 199 -1.31 13.46 -25.78
C THR A 199 0.10 12.88 -25.61
N GLN A 200 0.47 11.95 -26.49
CA GLN A 200 1.82 11.39 -26.47
C GLN A 200 2.89 12.44 -26.75
N ASP A 201 2.58 13.43 -27.61
CA ASP A 201 3.51 14.52 -27.93
C ASP A 201 3.75 15.45 -26.74
N GLU A 202 2.72 15.75 -25.94
CA GLU A 202 2.88 16.50 -24.70
C GLU A 202 3.80 15.75 -23.73
N ILE A 203 3.60 14.44 -23.57
CA ILE A 203 4.44 13.59 -22.71
C ILE A 203 5.88 13.58 -23.22
N ASN A 204 6.09 13.29 -24.49
CA ASN A 204 7.42 13.21 -25.12
C ASN A 204 8.18 14.52 -25.02
N SER A 205 7.50 15.66 -25.22
CA SER A 205 8.09 16.99 -25.11
C SER A 205 8.63 17.27 -23.71
N VAL A 206 7.87 16.90 -22.67
CA VAL A 206 8.30 17.05 -21.27
C VAL A 206 9.45 16.10 -20.95
N VAL A 207 9.34 14.83 -21.34
CA VAL A 207 10.38 13.83 -21.09
C VAL A 207 11.69 14.28 -21.73
N LYS A 208 11.69 14.65 -23.02
CA LYS A 208 12.88 15.11 -23.75
C LYS A 208 13.55 16.32 -23.10
N LYS A 209 12.75 17.23 -22.54
CA LYS A 209 13.25 18.50 -21.99
C LYS A 209 13.77 18.38 -20.56
N PHE A 210 13.16 17.54 -19.72
CA PHE A 210 13.38 17.57 -18.28
C PHE A 210 13.94 16.25 -17.70
N VAL A 211 13.80 15.12 -18.39
CA VAL A 211 14.39 13.86 -17.97
C VAL A 211 15.80 13.75 -18.58
N ILE A 212 16.71 14.51 -18.04
CA ILE A 212 18.07 14.68 -18.54
C ILE A 212 19.11 14.23 -17.51
N VAL A 213 20.29 13.85 -17.95
CA VAL A 213 21.38 13.34 -17.10
C VAL A 213 21.72 14.31 -15.98
N GLU A 214 21.68 15.62 -16.23
CA GLU A 214 21.96 16.66 -15.26
C GLU A 214 21.02 16.64 -14.07
N ALA A 215 19.74 16.32 -14.27
CA ALA A 215 18.75 16.20 -13.17
C ALA A 215 19.15 15.05 -12.22
N PHE A 216 19.62 13.94 -12.78
CA PHE A 216 20.10 12.81 -11.98
C PHE A 216 21.41 13.15 -11.27
N ARG A 217 22.39 13.70 -11.96
CA ARG A 217 23.68 14.12 -11.37
C ARG A 217 23.50 15.11 -10.23
N LYS A 218 22.66 16.11 -10.42
CA LYS A 218 22.33 17.11 -9.39
C LYS A 218 21.78 16.45 -8.13
N ARG A 219 20.82 15.53 -8.29
CA ARG A 219 20.15 14.90 -7.16
C ARG A 219 21.05 13.92 -6.41
N TYR A 220 21.86 13.15 -7.14
CA TYR A 220 22.74 12.15 -6.53
C TYR A 220 24.12 12.67 -6.13
N LYS A 221 24.45 13.94 -6.38
CA LYS A 221 25.73 14.56 -5.96
C LYS A 221 25.98 14.41 -4.45
N ASN A 222 24.94 14.43 -3.65
CA ASN A 222 25.02 14.38 -2.18
C ASN A 222 24.35 13.09 -1.64
N VAL A 223 24.37 11.99 -2.37
CA VAL A 223 23.71 10.74 -1.98
C VAL A 223 24.16 10.22 -0.60
N ASN A 224 25.41 10.48 -0.21
CA ASN A 224 25.99 10.09 1.06
C ASN A 224 25.64 11.06 2.21
N LYS A 225 24.92 12.15 1.92
CA LYS A 225 24.47 13.10 2.95
C LYS A 225 22.97 12.86 3.18
N GLY A 226 22.62 12.42 4.38
CA GLY A 226 21.22 12.33 4.80
C GLY A 226 20.59 13.73 4.95
N ASN A 227 19.30 13.76 5.28
CA ASN A 227 18.65 14.97 5.75
C ASN A 227 19.15 15.35 7.17
N GLU A 228 18.71 16.49 7.70
CA GLU A 228 19.12 16.97 9.01
C GLU A 228 18.81 15.95 10.12
N ASP A 229 17.61 15.35 10.10
CA ASP A 229 17.19 14.35 11.09
C ASP A 229 18.07 13.10 11.05
N TRP A 230 18.37 12.61 9.83
CA TRP A 230 19.28 11.48 9.66
C TRP A 230 20.68 11.78 10.19
N ASN A 231 21.21 12.97 9.88
CA ASN A 231 22.54 13.37 10.31
C ASN A 231 22.61 13.64 11.83
N ALA A 232 21.48 13.95 12.46
CA ALA A 232 21.37 14.15 13.91
C ALA A 232 21.33 12.85 14.72
N ILE A 233 21.12 11.71 14.07
CA ILE A 233 21.08 10.40 14.75
C ILE A 233 22.47 10.12 15.33
N LYS A 234 22.51 9.99 16.65
CA LYS A 234 23.73 9.59 17.36
C LYS A 234 23.99 8.10 17.10
N SER A 235 25.13 7.78 16.53
CA SER A 235 25.58 6.41 16.33
C SER A 235 26.88 6.18 17.07
N THR A 236 27.03 5.01 17.67
CA THR A 236 28.30 4.55 18.22
C THR A 236 29.19 4.04 17.08
N LYS A 237 30.45 4.47 17.04
CA LYS A 237 31.45 3.89 16.14
C LYS A 237 31.87 2.54 16.73
N SER A 238 31.40 1.46 16.13
CA SER A 238 31.73 0.10 16.52
C SER A 238 31.80 -0.77 15.29
N ASP A 239 32.71 -1.75 15.29
CA ASP A 239 32.79 -2.75 14.22
C ASP A 239 31.65 -3.79 14.30
N LEU A 240 31.01 -3.88 15.47
CA LEU A 240 29.88 -4.77 15.70
C LEU A 240 28.66 -4.00 16.10
N TYR A 241 27.49 -4.45 15.66
CA TYR A 241 26.22 -3.90 16.10
C TYR A 241 25.95 -4.30 17.57
N VAL A 242 25.58 -3.34 18.39
CA VAL A 242 25.20 -3.58 19.78
C VAL A 242 23.70 -3.79 19.83
N TRP A 243 23.27 -5.05 20.06
CA TRP A 243 21.89 -5.42 20.18
C TRP A 243 21.27 -4.83 21.47
N ASP A 244 20.06 -4.34 21.35
CA ASP A 244 19.23 -3.91 22.49
C ASP A 244 18.10 -4.93 22.69
N ASP A 245 18.22 -5.74 23.73
CA ASP A 245 17.23 -6.78 24.07
C ASP A 245 15.83 -6.20 24.40
N LYS A 246 15.75 -4.91 24.74
CA LYS A 246 14.50 -4.20 25.01
C LYS A 246 13.85 -3.63 23.76
N SER A 247 14.55 -3.59 22.64
CA SER A 247 13.99 -3.10 21.39
C SER A 247 12.80 -3.94 20.95
N THR A 248 11.68 -3.30 20.67
CA THR A 248 10.48 -3.97 20.12
C THR A 248 10.46 -3.94 18.60
N TYR A 249 11.47 -3.36 17.94
CA TYR A 249 11.60 -3.26 16.48
C TYR A 249 12.73 -4.11 15.90
N ILE A 250 13.87 -4.17 16.58
CA ILE A 250 15.06 -4.88 16.08
C ILE A 250 15.54 -5.82 17.18
N GLN A 251 15.64 -7.10 16.88
CA GLN A 251 16.12 -8.15 17.77
C GLN A 251 17.27 -8.89 17.10
N GLU A 252 18.17 -9.46 17.90
CA GLU A 252 19.20 -10.37 17.38
C GLU A 252 18.51 -11.56 16.70
N PRO A 253 18.81 -11.83 15.41
CA PRO A 253 18.17 -12.91 14.67
C PRO A 253 18.48 -14.28 15.27
N PRO A 254 17.49 -15.17 15.47
CA PRO A 254 17.68 -16.46 16.15
C PRO A 254 18.59 -17.43 15.37
N PHE A 255 18.80 -17.22 14.09
CA PHE A 255 19.70 -18.06 13.28
C PHE A 255 21.19 -17.84 13.59
N PHE A 256 21.55 -16.81 14.35
CA PHE A 256 22.92 -16.66 14.88
C PHE A 256 23.14 -17.45 16.17
N THR A 257 22.07 -17.87 16.84
CA THR A 257 22.17 -18.65 18.08
C THR A 257 22.85 -20.00 17.83
N GLY A 258 23.96 -20.25 18.51
CA GLY A 258 24.71 -21.46 18.36
C GLY A 258 25.52 -21.60 17.05
N MET A 259 25.66 -20.51 16.29
CA MET A 259 26.49 -20.50 15.07
C MET A 259 27.93 -20.78 15.43
N SER A 260 28.54 -21.71 14.69
CA SER A 260 29.95 -22.11 14.83
C SER A 260 30.77 -21.73 13.60
N ARG A 261 32.06 -21.49 13.79
CA ARG A 261 32.98 -21.32 12.66
C ARG A 261 33.25 -22.65 11.93
N THR A 262 32.99 -23.77 12.58
CA THR A 262 33.12 -25.10 11.96
C THR A 262 31.82 -25.38 11.19
N ILE A 263 31.96 -25.57 9.89
CA ILE A 263 30.85 -25.93 9.01
C ILE A 263 30.57 -27.41 9.13
N ASN A 264 29.39 -27.79 9.58
CA ASN A 264 28.98 -29.20 9.58
C ASN A 264 28.73 -29.69 8.13
N PRO A 265 29.08 -30.91 7.79
CA PRO A 265 28.79 -31.48 6.48
C PRO A 265 27.28 -31.61 6.28
N ILE A 266 26.83 -31.42 5.05
CA ILE A 266 25.43 -31.63 4.67
C ILE A 266 25.07 -33.10 4.89
N GLN A 267 24.01 -33.33 5.66
CA GLN A 267 23.53 -34.69 5.95
C GLN A 267 22.15 -34.91 5.35
N SER A 268 21.83 -36.15 5.01
CA SER A 268 20.51 -36.53 4.55
C SER A 268 19.49 -36.36 5.68
N ILE A 269 18.38 -35.73 5.38
CA ILE A 269 17.24 -35.62 6.28
C ILE A 269 16.51 -36.96 6.34
N LYS A 270 16.44 -37.58 7.53
CA LYS A 270 15.74 -38.86 7.75
C LYS A 270 14.68 -38.72 8.84
N GLY A 271 13.50 -39.32 8.62
CA GLY A 271 12.43 -39.35 9.62
C GLY A 271 11.73 -38.00 9.91
N ALA A 272 11.98 -36.97 9.11
CA ALA A 272 11.34 -35.67 9.27
C ALA A 272 9.86 -35.76 8.89
N ARG A 273 9.02 -35.06 9.66
CA ARG A 273 7.59 -34.90 9.38
C ARG A 273 7.34 -33.59 8.66
N VAL A 274 6.35 -33.58 7.77
CA VAL A 274 5.94 -32.36 7.07
C VAL A 274 5.21 -31.44 8.05
N LEU A 275 5.76 -30.27 8.33
CA LEU A 275 5.13 -29.26 9.17
C LEU A 275 4.09 -28.43 8.39
N VAL A 276 4.43 -28.05 7.16
CA VAL A 276 3.59 -27.24 6.29
C VAL A 276 3.66 -27.77 4.87
N MET A 277 2.50 -27.94 4.24
CA MET A 277 2.35 -28.23 2.83
C MET A 277 1.37 -27.22 2.23
N VAL A 278 1.82 -26.44 1.26
CA VAL A 278 1.02 -25.39 0.63
C VAL A 278 0.78 -25.70 -0.84
N GLY A 279 -0.40 -25.27 -1.33
CA GLY A 279 -0.78 -25.42 -2.74
C GLY A 279 -0.22 -24.30 -3.60
N ASP A 280 -0.69 -24.29 -4.86
CA ASP A 280 -0.33 -23.25 -5.82
C ASP A 280 -0.79 -21.86 -5.37
N SER A 281 -0.08 -20.84 -5.83
CA SER A 281 -0.37 -19.42 -5.55
C SER A 281 -0.20 -18.97 -4.10
N VAL A 282 0.30 -19.81 -3.20
CA VAL A 282 0.75 -19.36 -1.87
C VAL A 282 2.12 -18.72 -2.01
N THR A 283 2.22 -17.47 -1.59
CA THR A 283 3.43 -16.65 -1.69
C THR A 283 3.97 -16.31 -0.30
N THR A 284 5.14 -15.67 -0.25
CA THR A 284 5.73 -15.17 0.99
C THR A 284 4.81 -14.19 1.73
N ASP A 285 3.93 -13.49 1.04
CA ASP A 285 2.95 -12.58 1.67
C ASP A 285 1.89 -13.32 2.50
N HIS A 286 1.59 -14.56 2.17
CA HIS A 286 0.68 -15.40 2.96
C HIS A 286 1.38 -15.92 4.22
N ILE A 287 2.69 -16.22 4.11
CA ILE A 287 3.50 -16.80 5.19
C ILE A 287 3.96 -15.71 6.17
N SER A 288 4.46 -14.59 5.64
CA SER A 288 5.04 -13.49 6.41
C SER A 288 4.30 -12.19 6.10
N PRO A 289 3.34 -11.79 6.94
CA PRO A 289 2.50 -10.63 6.67
C PRO A 289 3.27 -9.33 6.75
N ALA A 290 2.70 -8.28 6.14
CA ALA A 290 3.25 -6.94 6.18
C ALA A 290 2.27 -5.89 6.74
N GLY A 291 0.96 -6.20 6.75
CA GLY A 291 -0.12 -5.30 7.17
C GLY A 291 -0.17 -5.02 8.67
N ALA A 292 -1.15 -4.22 9.06
CA ALA A 292 -1.45 -3.94 10.45
C ALA A 292 -2.03 -5.17 11.16
N PHE A 293 -1.92 -5.20 12.49
CA PHE A 293 -2.49 -6.22 13.36
C PHE A 293 -3.10 -5.56 14.60
N ASN A 294 -4.03 -6.25 15.25
CA ASN A 294 -4.75 -5.72 16.40
C ASN A 294 -4.21 -6.28 17.75
N ALA A 295 -4.68 -5.70 18.84
CA ALA A 295 -4.24 -6.07 20.19
C ALA A 295 -4.61 -7.52 20.60
N GLN A 296 -5.64 -8.10 20.00
CA GLN A 296 -6.08 -9.48 20.27
C GLN A 296 -5.26 -10.52 19.49
N SER A 297 -4.50 -10.11 18.48
CA SER A 297 -3.61 -11.01 17.76
C SER A 297 -2.46 -11.47 18.67
N PRO A 298 -1.86 -12.66 18.42
CA PRO A 298 -0.68 -13.11 19.18
C PRO A 298 0.47 -12.10 19.17
N ALA A 299 0.69 -11.40 18.07
CA ALA A 299 1.70 -10.35 17.97
C ALA A 299 1.33 -9.10 18.77
N GLY A 300 0.03 -8.72 18.76
CA GLY A 300 -0.47 -7.61 19.55
C GLY A 300 -0.38 -7.87 21.05
N GLN A 301 -0.78 -9.03 21.51
CA GLN A 301 -0.66 -9.44 22.91
C GLN A 301 0.79 -9.39 23.39
N TYR A 302 1.72 -9.95 22.59
CA TYR A 302 3.15 -9.87 22.87
C TYR A 302 3.66 -8.44 23.04
N LEU A 303 3.21 -7.51 22.20
CA LEU A 303 3.62 -6.11 22.31
C LEU A 303 2.99 -5.41 23.52
N VAL A 304 1.72 -5.72 23.85
CA VAL A 304 1.07 -5.20 25.08
C VAL A 304 1.82 -5.66 26.33
N GLU A 305 2.23 -6.93 26.38
CA GLU A 305 3.05 -7.47 27.49
C GLU A 305 4.38 -6.73 27.66
N LEU A 306 4.92 -6.20 26.56
CA LEU A 306 6.13 -5.35 26.58
C LEU A 306 5.82 -3.85 26.82
N GLY A 307 4.57 -3.49 27.11
CA GLY A 307 4.16 -2.11 27.41
C GLY A 307 3.93 -1.24 26.18
N VAL A 308 3.94 -1.79 24.95
CA VAL A 308 3.66 -1.03 23.72
C VAL A 308 2.15 -0.82 23.61
N GLN A 309 1.74 0.46 23.45
CA GLN A 309 0.33 0.79 23.29
C GLN A 309 -0.17 0.38 21.88
N PRO A 310 -1.46 0.00 21.72
CA PRO A 310 -2.01 -0.40 20.42
C PRO A 310 -1.85 0.66 19.31
N VAL A 311 -1.87 1.94 19.66
CA VAL A 311 -1.65 3.05 18.71
C VAL A 311 -0.23 3.05 18.14
N ASP A 312 0.74 2.47 18.87
CA ASP A 312 2.17 2.40 18.51
C ASP A 312 2.57 1.06 17.88
N PHE A 313 1.62 0.16 17.65
CA PHE A 313 1.93 -1.16 17.09
C PHE A 313 2.55 -1.07 15.71
N ASN A 314 2.12 -0.09 14.91
CA ASN A 314 2.53 0.03 13.53
C ASN A 314 2.09 -1.20 12.70
N SER A 315 2.99 -1.82 11.93
CA SER A 315 2.67 -2.97 11.09
C SER A 315 3.71 -4.08 11.21
N TYR A 316 3.37 -5.29 10.80
CA TYR A 316 4.36 -6.37 10.65
C TYR A 316 5.54 -5.95 9.77
N GLY A 317 5.28 -5.21 8.69
CA GLY A 317 6.33 -4.71 7.80
C GLY A 317 7.33 -3.80 8.50
N SER A 318 6.87 -2.94 9.40
CA SER A 318 7.72 -2.03 10.19
C SER A 318 8.53 -2.76 11.27
N ARG A 319 8.07 -3.94 11.71
CA ARG A 319 8.70 -4.75 12.77
C ARG A 319 9.41 -5.99 12.24
N ARG A 320 9.73 -6.02 10.94
CA ARG A 320 10.41 -7.20 10.32
C ARG A 320 11.75 -7.56 10.97
N GLY A 321 12.40 -6.62 11.62
CA GLY A 321 13.63 -6.86 12.40
C GLY A 321 13.37 -7.52 13.77
N ASN A 322 12.11 -7.80 14.12
CA ASN A 322 11.75 -8.50 15.35
C ASN A 322 11.10 -9.84 15.01
N ASP A 323 11.90 -10.91 15.09
CA ASP A 323 11.47 -12.28 14.80
C ASP A 323 10.32 -12.75 15.68
N ARG A 324 10.25 -12.29 16.94
CA ARG A 324 9.20 -12.64 17.90
C ARG A 324 7.84 -12.10 17.47
N VAL A 325 7.80 -10.89 16.91
CA VAL A 325 6.57 -10.34 16.30
C VAL A 325 6.24 -11.09 15.02
N MET A 326 7.24 -11.30 14.15
CA MET A 326 7.02 -11.91 12.84
C MET A 326 6.59 -13.37 12.94
N THR A 327 7.14 -14.14 13.85
CA THR A 327 6.76 -15.55 14.09
C THR A 327 5.29 -15.64 14.53
N ARG A 328 4.82 -14.70 15.33
CA ARG A 328 3.42 -14.64 15.79
C ARG A 328 2.45 -14.20 14.70
N GLY A 329 2.97 -13.67 13.59
CA GLY A 329 2.21 -13.31 12.39
C GLY A 329 2.28 -14.34 11.27
N THR A 330 2.99 -15.46 11.46
CA THR A 330 3.11 -16.49 10.44
C THR A 330 1.72 -17.02 10.05
N PHE A 331 1.44 -17.01 8.73
CA PHE A 331 0.14 -17.37 8.17
C PHE A 331 -1.04 -16.51 8.67
N ALA A 332 -0.81 -15.29 9.12
CA ALA A 332 -1.88 -14.38 9.58
C ALA A 332 -2.72 -13.77 8.44
N ASN A 333 -2.62 -14.30 7.21
CA ASN A 333 -3.46 -13.86 6.10
C ASN A 333 -4.92 -14.28 6.32
N ILE A 334 -5.84 -13.30 6.21
CA ILE A 334 -7.27 -13.48 6.51
C ILE A 334 -8.02 -14.39 5.53
N ARG A 335 -7.42 -14.72 4.37
CA ARG A 335 -8.01 -15.55 3.31
C ARG A 335 -7.44 -16.96 3.22
N LEU A 336 -6.53 -17.30 4.10
CA LEU A 336 -6.01 -18.67 4.14
C LEU A 336 -7.11 -19.65 4.57
N ARG A 337 -7.07 -20.84 3.96
CA ARG A 337 -7.91 -21.96 4.34
C ARG A 337 -7.04 -23.16 4.64
N ASN A 338 -7.03 -23.56 5.90
CA ASN A 338 -6.27 -24.71 6.34
C ASN A 338 -7.16 -25.96 6.25
N LEU A 339 -6.76 -26.95 5.47
CA LEU A 339 -7.51 -28.20 5.32
C LEU A 339 -7.57 -29.00 6.62
N LEU A 340 -6.64 -28.77 7.55
CA LEU A 340 -6.68 -29.38 8.90
C LEU A 340 -7.71 -28.73 9.83
N ALA A 341 -8.21 -27.54 9.49
CA ALA A 341 -9.25 -26.82 10.22
C ALA A 341 -10.42 -26.48 9.28
N PRO A 342 -11.17 -27.48 8.80
CA PRO A 342 -12.21 -27.29 7.80
C PRO A 342 -13.31 -26.35 8.30
N GLY A 343 -13.80 -25.48 7.40
CA GLY A 343 -14.82 -24.47 7.73
C GLY A 343 -14.28 -23.18 8.32
N THR A 344 -12.98 -23.08 8.58
CA THR A 344 -12.33 -21.85 9.03
C THR A 344 -11.69 -21.08 7.88
N GLU A 345 -11.55 -19.77 8.03
CA GLU A 345 -10.79 -18.88 7.16
C GLU A 345 -9.89 -17.97 8.01
N GLY A 346 -8.66 -17.70 7.54
CA GLY A 346 -7.63 -16.99 8.31
C GLY A 346 -6.58 -17.94 8.88
N SER A 347 -5.92 -17.51 9.95
CA SER A 347 -4.76 -18.20 10.55
C SER A 347 -5.15 -19.31 11.57
N TRP A 348 -6.14 -20.11 11.25
CA TRP A 348 -6.57 -21.20 12.12
C TRP A 348 -5.84 -22.50 11.82
N THR A 349 -5.50 -23.24 12.88
CA THR A 349 -4.96 -24.60 12.78
C THR A 349 -5.41 -25.44 13.98
N ILE A 350 -5.13 -26.73 13.93
CA ILE A 350 -5.38 -27.65 15.05
C ILE A 350 -4.04 -28.04 15.67
N HIS A 351 -3.98 -28.00 16.97
CA HIS A 351 -2.84 -28.53 17.75
C HIS A 351 -3.15 -29.99 18.09
N PHE A 352 -2.61 -30.92 17.31
CA PHE A 352 -2.93 -32.35 17.42
C PHE A 352 -2.77 -32.99 18.79
N PRO A 353 -1.81 -32.58 19.65
CA PRO A 353 -1.71 -33.15 20.99
C PRO A 353 -2.88 -32.81 21.93
N SER A 354 -3.60 -31.71 21.64
CA SER A 354 -4.75 -31.28 22.50
C SER A 354 -6.10 -31.29 21.80
N GLY A 355 -6.14 -31.58 20.50
CA GLY A 355 -7.39 -31.58 19.71
C GLY A 355 -7.73 -30.25 19.12
#